data_59c3e28e4c6024ebf21ba78ff6e6f189
#
_entry.id   59c3e28e4c6024ebf21ba78ff6e6f189
#
_cell.length_a   1.000
_cell.length_b   1.000
_cell.length_c   1.000
_cell.angle_alpha   90.00
_cell.angle_beta   90.00
_cell.angle_gamma   90.00
#
_symmetry.space_group_name_H-M   'P 1'
#
loop_
_entity.id
_entity.type
_entity.pdbx_description
1 polymer ?
#
loop_
_entity_poly.entity_id
_entity_poly.type
_entity_poly.pdbx_seq_one_letter_code
_entity_poly.pdbx_strand_id
1 'polypeptide(L)'
;MARQSRCGQPAPNGQRGSRVAIAREHFYKRRANDSNASSASIRRRDMTWAPSDMDRRKIEGMLFFLAFMACIPIANWMIGNVGTQCIPDGPCLIPVAPNITAPSGVLMIGVALVLRDIVQRRLGKIWSLAAIAAGAILSGTIAPPSLVLASAAAFFISELADFAVYTPLQRRRLVLAVFASGLVGAIVDSIVFLYVAFGSLQFLSGQIIGKALMVIGSLPIIALLRWRDERIGLSPA
;
A
#
# COMPACT_ATOMS: atom_id res chain seq x y z
N MET A 1 88.84 60.59 -5.53
CA MET A 1 88.67 59.26 -4.92
C MET A 1 87.17 58.87 -5.17
N ALA A 2 86.95 58.08 -6.15
CA ALA A 2 85.59 57.71 -6.63
C ALA A 2 85.33 56.26 -6.20
N ARG A 3 84.17 56.02 -5.48
CA ARG A 3 83.68 54.71 -5.14
C ARG A 3 82.53 54.38 -6.11
N GLN A 4 82.80 53.42 -7.03
CA GLN A 4 81.80 52.84 -7.89
C GLN A 4 80.84 51.91 -7.07
N SER A 5 79.55 52.19 -7.06
CA SER A 5 78.51 51.29 -6.59
C SER A 5 78.01 50.40 -7.72
N ARG A 6 78.13 49.06 -7.55
CA ARG A 6 77.56 48.05 -8.47
C ARG A 6 76.08 47.94 -8.29
N CYS A 7 75.30 48.20 -9.37
CA CYS A 7 73.91 47.82 -9.47
C CYS A 7 73.77 46.28 -9.57
N GLY A 8 72.97 45.69 -8.67
CA GLY A 8 72.60 44.30 -8.73
C GLY A 8 71.50 44.06 -9.79
N GLN A 9 71.68 43.02 -10.57
CA GLN A 9 70.68 42.57 -11.57
C GLN A 9 69.50 41.90 -10.88
N PRO A 10 68.21 42.12 -11.36
CA PRO A 10 67.04 41.42 -10.86
C PRO A 10 67.02 39.96 -11.40
N ALA A 11 66.72 39.02 -10.57
CA ALA A 11 66.51 37.58 -10.89
C ALA A 11 65.24 37.37 -11.78
N PRO A 12 65.21 36.35 -12.68
CA PRO A 12 64.09 36.15 -13.59
C PRO A 12 62.87 35.58 -12.87
N ASN A 13 61.81 36.40 -12.83
CA ASN A 13 60.56 36.10 -12.12
C ASN A 13 59.54 35.26 -12.94
N GLY A 14 60.01 34.55 -13.99
CA GLY A 14 59.13 33.82 -14.94
C GLY A 14 58.78 32.37 -14.58
N GLN A 15 59.53 31.71 -13.67
CA GLN A 15 59.33 30.26 -13.45
C GLN A 15 58.40 29.91 -12.28
N ARG A 16 58.04 30.82 -11.38
CA ARG A 16 57.09 30.53 -10.28
C ARG A 16 55.63 30.59 -10.72
N GLY A 17 55.26 31.44 -11.71
CA GLY A 17 53.91 31.54 -12.21
C GLY A 17 53.40 30.32 -12.99
N SER A 18 54.28 29.69 -13.77
CA SER A 18 53.94 28.53 -14.60
C SER A 18 53.67 27.26 -13.78
N ARG A 19 54.46 27.03 -12.71
CA ARG A 19 54.28 25.87 -11.84
C ARG A 19 52.97 25.93 -11.01
N VAL A 20 52.56 27.11 -10.57
CA VAL A 20 51.31 27.30 -9.83
C VAL A 20 50.10 27.18 -10.76
N ALA A 21 50.18 27.63 -12.00
CA ALA A 21 49.14 27.49 -13.01
C ALA A 21 48.89 26.01 -13.37
N ILE A 22 49.97 25.23 -13.60
CA ILE A 22 49.89 23.79 -13.91
C ILE A 22 49.33 23.01 -12.71
N ALA A 23 49.75 23.31 -11.49
CA ALA A 23 49.21 22.66 -10.29
C ALA A 23 47.72 22.95 -10.07
N ARG A 24 47.27 24.16 -10.35
CA ARG A 24 45.84 24.52 -10.32
C ARG A 24 45.02 23.76 -11.37
N GLU A 25 45.53 23.66 -12.59
CA GLU A 25 44.84 22.94 -13.66
C GLU A 25 44.70 21.45 -13.37
N HIS A 26 45.76 20.83 -12.83
CA HIS A 26 45.70 19.43 -12.37
C HIS A 26 44.74 19.22 -11.20
N PHE A 27 44.66 20.16 -10.27
CA PHE A 27 43.73 20.09 -9.15
C PHE A 27 42.29 20.20 -9.61
N TYR A 28 41.97 21.12 -10.54
CA TYR A 28 40.62 21.25 -11.10
C TYR A 28 40.20 20.05 -11.95
N LYS A 29 41.12 19.49 -12.76
CA LYS A 29 40.84 18.27 -13.55
C LYS A 29 40.62 17.05 -12.67
N ARG A 30 41.36 16.91 -11.57
CA ARG A 30 41.14 15.82 -10.61
C ARG A 30 39.77 15.93 -9.92
N ARG A 31 39.40 17.12 -9.46
CA ARG A 31 38.11 17.38 -8.80
C ARG A 31 36.93 17.16 -9.74
N ALA A 32 37.06 17.54 -11.00
CA ALA A 32 36.04 17.28 -12.03
C ALA A 32 35.92 15.78 -12.35
N ASN A 33 37.02 15.03 -12.39
CA ASN A 33 36.98 13.58 -12.57
C ASN A 33 36.40 12.85 -11.36
N ASP A 34 36.71 13.27 -10.13
CA ASP A 34 36.15 12.67 -8.92
C ASP A 34 34.65 12.94 -8.78
N SER A 35 34.18 14.15 -9.15
CA SER A 35 32.74 14.46 -9.18
C SER A 35 31.99 13.68 -10.27
N ASN A 36 32.59 13.50 -11.45
CA ASN A 36 32.02 12.69 -12.52
C ASN A 36 32.00 11.19 -12.19
N ALA A 37 33.06 10.67 -11.56
CA ALA A 37 33.12 9.29 -11.10
C ALA A 37 32.10 9.02 -9.97
N SER A 38 31.94 9.95 -9.04
CA SER A 38 30.92 9.88 -7.99
C SER A 38 29.51 9.93 -8.56
N SER A 39 29.23 10.85 -9.49
CA SER A 39 27.94 10.95 -10.16
C SER A 39 27.61 9.74 -11.04
N ALA A 40 28.62 9.15 -11.69
CA ALA A 40 28.48 7.94 -12.48
C ALA A 40 28.24 6.69 -11.59
N SER A 41 28.85 6.62 -10.40
CA SER A 41 28.66 5.53 -9.44
C SER A 41 27.27 5.60 -8.78
N ILE A 42 26.77 6.80 -8.49
CA ILE A 42 25.41 7.02 -7.99
C ILE A 42 24.40 6.64 -9.08
N ARG A 43 24.59 7.11 -10.30
CA ARG A 43 23.71 6.80 -11.44
C ARG A 43 23.69 5.30 -11.79
N ARG A 44 24.82 4.56 -11.66
CA ARG A 44 24.86 3.11 -11.84
C ARG A 44 24.14 2.36 -10.71
N ARG A 45 24.24 2.82 -9.46
CA ARG A 45 23.51 2.24 -8.33
C ARG A 45 21.99 2.37 -8.52
N ASP A 46 21.52 3.54 -8.98
CA ASP A 46 20.10 3.78 -9.23
C ASP A 46 19.56 2.95 -10.41
N MET A 47 20.41 2.62 -11.40
CA MET A 47 20.00 1.88 -12.61
C MET A 47 19.97 0.36 -12.41
N THR A 48 20.69 -0.19 -11.42
CA THR A 48 20.71 -1.64 -11.14
C THR A 48 19.59 -2.09 -10.18
N TRP A 49 18.90 -1.16 -9.48
CA TRP A 49 17.85 -1.46 -8.50
C TRP A 49 16.43 -1.38 -9.05
N ALA A 50 16.21 -0.62 -10.10
CA ALA A 50 14.87 -0.36 -10.63
C ALA A 50 14.12 -1.60 -11.15
N PRO A 51 14.71 -2.58 -11.86
CA PRO A 51 13.96 -3.74 -12.36
C PRO A 51 13.54 -4.71 -11.25
N SER A 52 14.39 -4.98 -10.27
CA SER A 52 14.12 -5.94 -9.18
C SER A 52 13.03 -5.45 -8.21
N ASP A 53 13.01 -4.15 -7.91
CA ASP A 53 12.01 -3.56 -7.02
C ASP A 53 10.63 -3.51 -7.68
N MET A 54 10.57 -3.26 -8.97
CA MET A 54 9.33 -3.26 -9.75
C MET A 54 8.74 -4.67 -9.87
N ASP A 55 9.58 -5.70 -10.05
CA ASP A 55 9.13 -7.09 -10.11
C ASP A 55 8.65 -7.59 -8.74
N ARG A 56 9.38 -7.31 -7.67
CA ARG A 56 8.97 -7.63 -6.30
C ARG A 56 7.61 -7.02 -5.97
N ARG A 57 7.41 -5.75 -6.29
CA ARG A 57 6.17 -5.03 -6.05
C ARG A 57 4.99 -5.63 -6.81
N LYS A 58 5.19 -6.03 -8.07
CA LYS A 58 4.17 -6.71 -8.87
C LYS A 58 3.83 -8.09 -8.30
N ILE A 59 4.83 -8.87 -7.91
CA ILE A 59 4.63 -10.19 -7.30
C ILE A 59 3.85 -10.07 -5.99
N GLU A 60 4.28 -9.19 -5.08
CA GLU A 60 3.56 -8.95 -3.83
C GLU A 60 2.12 -8.49 -4.09
N GLY A 61 1.93 -7.54 -5.01
CA GLY A 61 0.62 -7.04 -5.39
C GLY A 61 -0.29 -8.12 -5.96
N MET A 62 0.23 -9.03 -6.78
CA MET A 62 -0.51 -10.16 -7.31
C MET A 62 -0.88 -11.17 -6.23
N LEU A 63 0.01 -11.44 -5.26
CA LEU A 63 -0.30 -12.30 -4.12
C LEU A 63 -1.43 -11.72 -3.27
N PHE A 64 -1.40 -10.41 -3.00
CA PHE A 64 -2.49 -9.74 -2.27
C PHE A 64 -3.80 -9.72 -3.07
N PHE A 65 -3.74 -9.57 -4.39
CA PHE A 65 -4.91 -9.67 -5.26
C PHE A 65 -5.54 -11.07 -5.19
N LEU A 66 -4.75 -12.13 -5.27
CA LEU A 66 -5.24 -13.50 -5.15
C LEU A 66 -5.81 -13.78 -3.75
N ALA A 67 -5.15 -13.28 -2.70
CA ALA A 67 -5.65 -13.38 -1.33
C ALA A 67 -7.00 -12.66 -1.15
N PHE A 68 -7.14 -11.46 -1.73
CA PHE A 68 -8.40 -10.71 -1.76
C PHE A 68 -9.51 -11.51 -2.45
N MET A 69 -9.24 -12.05 -3.64
CA MET A 69 -10.20 -12.88 -4.38
C MET A 69 -10.60 -14.13 -3.62
N ALA A 70 -9.66 -14.75 -2.87
CA ALA A 70 -9.93 -15.94 -2.05
C ALA A 70 -10.82 -15.63 -0.83
N CYS A 71 -10.80 -14.40 -0.29
CA CYS A 71 -11.65 -14.03 0.85
C CYS A 71 -13.14 -14.20 0.52
N ILE A 72 -13.55 -13.99 -0.74
CA ILE A 72 -14.96 -14.01 -1.15
C ILE A 72 -15.56 -15.43 -1.02
N PRO A 73 -15.00 -16.47 -1.67
CA PRO A 73 -15.52 -17.83 -1.50
C PRO A 73 -15.38 -18.34 -0.07
N ILE A 74 -14.29 -17.97 0.64
CA ILE A 74 -14.10 -18.34 2.05
C ILE A 74 -15.19 -17.72 2.92
N ALA A 75 -15.53 -16.43 2.74
CA ALA A 75 -16.61 -15.76 3.46
C ALA A 75 -17.96 -16.46 3.25
N ASN A 76 -18.29 -16.78 1.99
CA ASN A 76 -19.53 -17.49 1.66
C ASN A 76 -19.57 -18.91 2.25
N TRP A 77 -18.45 -19.63 2.22
CA TRP A 77 -18.35 -20.94 2.86
C TRP A 77 -18.50 -20.86 4.39
N MET A 78 -17.85 -19.89 5.03
CA MET A 78 -17.91 -19.67 6.48
C MET A 78 -19.36 -19.41 6.95
N ILE A 79 -20.12 -18.62 6.25
CA ILE A 79 -21.51 -18.28 6.61
C ILE A 79 -22.35 -19.56 6.78
N GLY A 80 -22.10 -20.61 5.99
CA GLY A 80 -22.85 -21.85 6.07
C GLY A 80 -22.24 -22.93 6.94
N ASN A 81 -20.95 -22.81 7.35
CA ASN A 81 -20.22 -23.92 7.94
C ASN A 81 -19.51 -23.60 9.26
N VAL A 82 -19.30 -22.33 9.59
CA VAL A 82 -18.48 -21.91 10.74
C VAL A 82 -19.27 -21.01 11.67
N GLY A 83 -19.51 -21.45 12.91
CA GLY A 83 -20.16 -20.60 13.92
C GLY A 83 -20.40 -21.36 15.23
N THR A 84 -20.67 -20.63 16.29
CA THR A 84 -21.08 -21.19 17.57
C THR A 84 -22.57 -21.54 17.60
N GLN A 85 -23.36 -20.89 16.76
CA GLN A 85 -24.78 -21.12 16.58
C GLN A 85 -25.11 -20.98 15.08
N CYS A 86 -25.64 -22.04 14.47
CA CYS A 86 -26.13 -21.99 13.09
C CYS A 86 -27.67 -21.98 13.11
N ILE A 87 -28.25 -21.01 12.43
CA ILE A 87 -29.71 -20.87 12.29
C ILE A 87 -30.17 -21.86 11.21
N PRO A 88 -31.19 -22.69 11.45
CA PRO A 88 -31.74 -23.53 10.40
C PRO A 88 -32.13 -22.67 9.19
N ASP A 89 -31.68 -23.05 8.00
CA ASP A 89 -31.86 -22.32 6.73
C ASP A 89 -31.32 -20.88 6.76
N GLY A 90 -30.39 -20.57 7.69
CA GLY A 90 -29.81 -19.26 7.91
C GLY A 90 -28.27 -19.30 8.12
N PRO A 91 -27.68 -18.16 8.47
CA PRO A 91 -26.25 -18.06 8.67
C PRO A 91 -25.78 -18.70 9.99
N CYS A 92 -24.55 -19.21 9.99
CA CYS A 92 -23.83 -19.52 11.21
C CYS A 92 -23.28 -18.25 11.86
N LEU A 93 -23.56 -18.06 13.13
CA LEU A 93 -23.21 -16.88 13.92
C LEU A 93 -21.98 -17.11 14.77
N ILE A 94 -21.16 -16.09 14.94
CA ILE A 94 -20.02 -16.03 15.86
C ILE A 94 -20.21 -14.87 16.85
N PRO A 95 -19.75 -15.00 18.10
CA PRO A 95 -19.72 -13.87 19.03
C PRO A 95 -18.61 -12.89 18.63
N VAL A 96 -18.97 -11.64 18.42
CA VAL A 96 -18.03 -10.55 18.09
C VAL A 96 -17.83 -9.58 19.24
N ALA A 97 -18.79 -9.55 20.18
CA ALA A 97 -18.71 -8.82 21.44
C ALA A 97 -19.65 -9.47 22.45
N PRO A 98 -19.59 -9.11 23.77
CA PRO A 98 -20.53 -9.60 24.76
C PRO A 98 -21.97 -9.37 24.30
N ASN A 99 -22.75 -10.45 24.23
CA ASN A 99 -24.15 -10.46 23.77
C ASN A 99 -24.39 -9.95 22.34
N ILE A 100 -23.34 -9.85 21.50
CA ILE A 100 -23.45 -9.42 20.10
C ILE A 100 -22.88 -10.53 19.21
N THR A 101 -23.73 -11.03 18.32
CA THR A 101 -23.32 -12.04 17.33
C THR A 101 -23.38 -11.45 15.91
N ALA A 102 -22.63 -12.04 15.01
CA ALA A 102 -22.61 -11.69 13.59
C ALA A 102 -22.45 -12.95 12.74
N PRO A 103 -22.92 -12.95 11.48
CA PRO A 103 -22.59 -14.00 10.52
C PRO A 103 -21.07 -14.16 10.38
N SER A 104 -20.57 -15.38 10.41
CA SER A 104 -19.12 -15.67 10.49
C SER A 104 -18.30 -15.13 9.32
N GLY A 105 -18.91 -15.01 8.14
CA GLY A 105 -18.27 -14.44 6.97
C GLY A 105 -17.81 -13.00 7.12
N VAL A 106 -18.31 -12.25 8.13
CA VAL A 106 -17.90 -10.84 8.37
C VAL A 106 -16.39 -10.70 8.61
N LEU A 107 -15.75 -11.73 9.16
CA LEU A 107 -14.30 -11.73 9.39
C LEU A 107 -13.53 -11.65 8.07
N MET A 108 -13.90 -12.48 7.11
CA MET A 108 -13.24 -12.49 5.79
C MET A 108 -13.53 -11.21 4.99
N ILE A 109 -14.73 -10.64 5.12
CA ILE A 109 -15.04 -9.34 4.48
C ILE A 109 -14.19 -8.23 5.10
N GLY A 110 -13.99 -8.21 6.43
CA GLY A 110 -13.09 -7.24 7.06
C GLY A 110 -11.63 -7.37 6.59
N VAL A 111 -11.15 -8.60 6.37
CA VAL A 111 -9.83 -8.85 5.77
C VAL A 111 -9.77 -8.39 4.32
N ALA A 112 -10.83 -8.65 3.53
CA ALA A 112 -10.90 -8.27 2.12
C ALA A 112 -10.74 -6.75 1.94
N LEU A 113 -11.42 -5.92 2.75
CA LEU A 113 -11.27 -4.46 2.73
C LEU A 113 -9.81 -4.02 2.83
N VAL A 114 -9.06 -4.62 3.76
CA VAL A 114 -7.63 -4.29 3.94
C VAL A 114 -6.76 -4.81 2.80
N LEU A 115 -7.02 -6.02 2.32
CA LEU A 115 -6.25 -6.61 1.21
C LEU A 115 -6.40 -5.79 -0.07
N ARG A 116 -7.60 -5.30 -0.36
CA ARG A 116 -7.85 -4.43 -1.52
C ARG A 116 -7.04 -3.13 -1.43
N ASP A 117 -6.92 -2.54 -0.24
CA ASP A 117 -6.08 -1.35 -0.02
C ASP A 117 -4.60 -1.63 -0.33
N ILE A 118 -4.10 -2.81 0.08
CA ILE A 118 -2.73 -3.23 -0.22
C ILE A 118 -2.56 -3.45 -1.73
N VAL A 119 -3.55 -4.05 -2.41
CA VAL A 119 -3.56 -4.19 -3.88
C VAL A 119 -3.40 -2.83 -4.53
N GLN A 120 -4.19 -1.83 -4.12
CA GLN A 120 -4.07 -0.47 -4.66
C GLN A 120 -2.69 0.14 -4.41
N ARG A 121 -2.12 -0.08 -3.23
CA ARG A 121 -0.79 0.41 -2.88
C ARG A 121 0.32 -0.23 -3.73
N ARG A 122 0.19 -1.51 -4.09
CA ARG A 122 1.19 -2.28 -4.86
C ARG A 122 1.02 -2.15 -6.36
N LEU A 123 -0.18 -2.30 -6.87
CA LEU A 123 -0.47 -2.37 -8.31
C LEU A 123 -1.10 -1.08 -8.85
N GLY A 124 -1.59 -0.19 -7.98
CA GLY A 124 -2.21 1.07 -8.37
C GLY A 124 -3.73 1.01 -8.51
N LYS A 125 -4.32 2.17 -8.82
CA LYS A 125 -5.78 2.39 -8.81
C LYS A 125 -6.52 1.51 -9.83
N ILE A 126 -5.96 1.31 -11.03
CA ILE A 126 -6.62 0.54 -12.09
C ILE A 126 -6.78 -0.93 -11.66
N TRP A 127 -5.74 -1.51 -11.05
CA TRP A 127 -5.79 -2.87 -10.53
C TRP A 127 -6.75 -3.00 -9.34
N SER A 128 -6.85 -1.97 -8.50
CA SER A 128 -7.83 -1.94 -7.41
C SER A 128 -9.26 -1.92 -7.95
N LEU A 129 -9.56 -1.09 -8.96
CA LEU A 129 -10.88 -1.07 -9.60
C LEU A 129 -11.19 -2.39 -10.32
N ALA A 130 -10.21 -3.00 -10.99
CA ALA A 130 -10.36 -4.31 -11.58
C ALA A 130 -10.64 -5.40 -10.52
N ALA A 131 -9.99 -5.32 -9.36
CA ALA A 131 -10.24 -6.21 -8.22
C ALA A 131 -11.67 -6.05 -7.68
N ILE A 132 -12.15 -4.81 -7.54
CA ILE A 132 -13.53 -4.54 -7.11
C ILE A 132 -14.55 -5.14 -8.09
N ALA A 133 -14.36 -4.91 -9.39
CA ALA A 133 -15.26 -5.45 -10.42
C ALA A 133 -15.24 -6.99 -10.43
N ALA A 134 -14.04 -7.60 -10.42
CA ALA A 134 -13.90 -9.05 -10.38
C ALA A 134 -14.48 -9.66 -9.10
N GLY A 135 -14.26 -9.01 -7.95
CA GLY A 135 -14.81 -9.43 -6.67
C GLY A 135 -16.34 -9.35 -6.61
N ALA A 136 -16.94 -8.30 -7.17
CA ALA A 136 -18.40 -8.16 -7.24
C ALA A 136 -19.04 -9.28 -8.10
N ILE A 137 -18.44 -9.58 -9.26
CA ILE A 137 -18.86 -10.69 -10.12
C ILE A 137 -18.73 -12.03 -9.37
N LEU A 138 -17.59 -12.27 -8.75
CA LEU A 138 -17.34 -13.50 -8.00
C LEU A 138 -18.30 -13.64 -6.82
N SER A 139 -18.55 -12.56 -6.07
CA SER A 139 -19.53 -12.54 -4.98
C SER A 139 -20.93 -12.90 -5.47
N GLY A 140 -21.36 -12.30 -6.58
CA GLY A 140 -22.67 -12.59 -7.18
C GLY A 140 -22.80 -14.02 -7.72
N THR A 141 -21.71 -14.66 -8.19
CA THR A 141 -21.75 -16.03 -8.72
C THR A 141 -21.70 -17.12 -7.63
N ILE A 142 -21.10 -16.84 -6.47
CA ILE A 142 -20.90 -17.80 -5.37
C ILE A 142 -22.00 -17.70 -4.31
N ALA A 143 -22.61 -16.52 -4.14
CA ALA A 143 -23.65 -16.31 -3.14
C ALA A 143 -24.86 -17.21 -3.40
N PRO A 144 -25.57 -17.65 -2.34
CA PRO A 144 -26.85 -18.33 -2.48
C PRO A 144 -27.81 -17.51 -3.34
N PRO A 145 -28.65 -18.13 -4.21
CA PRO A 145 -29.50 -17.42 -5.18
C PRO A 145 -30.35 -16.29 -4.57
N SER A 146 -30.82 -16.48 -3.34
CA SER A 146 -31.60 -15.46 -2.59
C SER A 146 -30.78 -14.23 -2.18
N LEU A 147 -29.45 -14.34 -2.13
CA LEU A 147 -28.55 -13.29 -1.64
C LEU A 147 -27.65 -12.70 -2.74
N VAL A 148 -27.74 -13.20 -3.97
CA VAL A 148 -26.88 -12.77 -5.10
C VAL A 148 -26.87 -11.26 -5.26
N LEU A 149 -28.05 -10.63 -5.35
CA LEU A 149 -28.15 -9.19 -5.55
C LEU A 149 -27.61 -8.43 -4.33
N ALA A 150 -27.96 -8.86 -3.12
CA ALA A 150 -27.49 -8.25 -1.89
C ALA A 150 -25.96 -8.31 -1.77
N SER A 151 -25.38 -9.48 -2.02
CA SER A 151 -23.93 -9.70 -1.93
C SER A 151 -23.17 -8.89 -2.98
N ALA A 152 -23.59 -8.92 -4.23
CA ALA A 152 -22.92 -8.20 -5.31
C ALA A 152 -23.03 -6.67 -5.13
N ALA A 153 -24.24 -6.17 -4.79
CA ALA A 153 -24.47 -4.74 -4.57
C ALA A 153 -23.71 -4.21 -3.34
N ALA A 154 -23.81 -4.92 -2.21
CA ALA A 154 -23.10 -4.55 -1.00
C ALA A 154 -21.60 -4.49 -1.23
N PHE A 155 -21.03 -5.55 -1.81
CA PHE A 155 -19.61 -5.61 -2.13
C PHE A 155 -19.18 -4.46 -3.05
N PHE A 156 -19.86 -4.26 -4.16
CA PHE A 156 -19.50 -3.24 -5.14
C PHE A 156 -19.57 -1.82 -4.56
N ILE A 157 -20.66 -1.48 -3.88
CA ILE A 157 -20.87 -0.13 -3.32
C ILE A 157 -19.91 0.15 -2.17
N SER A 158 -19.69 -0.83 -1.27
CA SER A 158 -18.82 -0.67 -0.13
C SER A 158 -17.34 -0.52 -0.54
N GLU A 159 -16.90 -1.30 -1.51
CA GLU A 159 -15.53 -1.23 -2.01
C GLU A 159 -15.26 0.07 -2.77
N LEU A 160 -16.25 0.62 -3.49
CA LEU A 160 -16.13 1.95 -4.09
C LEU A 160 -16.09 3.05 -3.03
N ALA A 161 -16.89 2.94 -1.96
CA ALA A 161 -16.86 3.89 -0.85
C ALA A 161 -15.51 3.87 -0.12
N ASP A 162 -14.99 2.68 0.17
CA ASP A 162 -13.66 2.48 0.73
C ASP A 162 -12.59 3.07 -0.20
N PHE A 163 -12.59 2.74 -1.49
CA PHE A 163 -11.67 3.28 -2.48
C PHE A 163 -11.66 4.81 -2.51
N ALA A 164 -12.84 5.45 -2.42
CA ALA A 164 -12.95 6.90 -2.43
C ALA A 164 -12.29 7.56 -1.20
N VAL A 165 -12.36 6.91 -0.03
CA VAL A 165 -11.72 7.38 1.21
C VAL A 165 -10.23 7.06 1.22
N TYR A 166 -9.85 5.84 0.84
CA TYR A 166 -8.45 5.38 0.84
C TYR A 166 -7.56 6.19 -0.10
N THR A 167 -8.03 6.41 -1.33
CA THR A 167 -7.23 7.00 -2.41
C THR A 167 -6.55 8.32 -2.05
N PRO A 168 -7.21 9.32 -1.46
CA PRO A 168 -6.56 10.58 -1.10
C PRO A 168 -5.61 10.45 0.11
N LEU A 169 -5.88 9.52 1.04
CA LEU A 169 -5.17 9.42 2.31
C LEU A 169 -3.90 8.55 2.25
N GLN A 170 -3.87 7.51 1.39
CA GLN A 170 -2.82 6.47 1.39
C GLN A 170 -1.39 7.00 1.25
N ARG A 171 -1.19 8.09 0.51
CA ARG A 171 0.16 8.64 0.25
C ARG A 171 0.77 9.30 1.47
N ARG A 172 -0.04 9.90 2.34
CA ARG A 172 0.43 10.68 3.50
C ARG A 172 0.32 9.92 4.81
N ARG A 173 -0.78 9.21 5.04
CA ARG A 173 -1.12 8.56 6.32
C ARG A 173 -1.70 7.17 6.09
N LEU A 174 -0.85 6.21 5.69
CA LEU A 174 -1.29 4.87 5.29
C LEU A 174 -2.15 4.17 6.35
N VAL A 175 -1.71 4.14 7.62
CA VAL A 175 -2.45 3.46 8.70
C VAL A 175 -3.82 4.12 8.91
N LEU A 176 -3.88 5.45 8.89
CA LEU A 176 -5.15 6.18 8.98
C LEU A 176 -6.01 5.94 7.73
N ALA A 177 -5.41 5.85 6.55
CA ALA A 177 -6.14 5.57 5.32
C ALA A 177 -6.85 4.23 5.41
N VAL A 178 -6.14 3.14 5.75
CA VAL A 178 -6.69 1.80 5.91
C VAL A 178 -7.77 1.76 6.99
N PHE A 179 -7.55 2.41 8.13
CA PHE A 179 -8.52 2.45 9.21
C PHE A 179 -9.80 3.17 8.79
N ALA A 180 -9.68 4.40 8.25
CA ALA A 180 -10.83 5.22 7.89
C ALA A 180 -11.62 4.61 6.72
N SER A 181 -10.92 4.15 5.67
CA SER A 181 -11.55 3.54 4.52
C SER A 181 -12.23 2.23 4.87
N GLY A 182 -11.53 1.36 5.60
CA GLY A 182 -12.07 0.08 6.04
C GLY A 182 -13.30 0.22 6.95
N LEU A 183 -13.33 1.25 7.81
CA LEU A 183 -14.51 1.54 8.63
C LEU A 183 -15.68 2.00 7.78
N VAL A 184 -15.47 2.91 6.83
CA VAL A 184 -16.50 3.36 5.89
C VAL A 184 -17.00 2.19 5.03
N GLY A 185 -16.10 1.39 4.47
CA GLY A 185 -16.45 0.19 3.72
C GLY A 185 -17.28 -0.78 4.55
N ALA A 186 -16.86 -1.06 5.79
CA ALA A 186 -17.58 -1.95 6.70
C ALA A 186 -19.00 -1.48 7.02
N ILE A 187 -19.20 -0.18 7.23
CA ILE A 187 -20.52 0.41 7.51
C ILE A 187 -21.41 0.30 6.26
N VAL A 188 -20.89 0.74 5.10
CA VAL A 188 -21.66 0.75 3.84
C VAL A 188 -22.03 -0.67 3.44
N ASP A 189 -21.08 -1.62 3.48
CA ASP A 189 -21.35 -3.03 3.19
C ASP A 189 -22.45 -3.58 4.08
N SER A 190 -22.36 -3.34 5.39
CA SER A 190 -23.31 -3.89 6.35
C SER A 190 -24.73 -3.32 6.16
N ILE A 191 -24.85 -2.02 5.88
CA ILE A 191 -26.15 -1.38 5.64
C ILE A 191 -26.76 -1.92 4.33
N VAL A 192 -25.98 -1.89 3.23
CA VAL A 192 -26.50 -2.30 1.91
C VAL A 192 -26.85 -3.79 1.93
N PHE A 193 -25.97 -4.64 2.46
CA PHE A 193 -26.22 -6.09 2.53
C PHE A 193 -27.48 -6.41 3.34
N LEU A 194 -27.57 -5.91 4.57
CA LEU A 194 -28.70 -6.22 5.45
C LEU A 194 -30.02 -5.68 4.93
N TYR A 195 -30.01 -4.46 4.37
CA TYR A 195 -31.20 -3.85 3.84
C TYR A 195 -31.73 -4.58 2.59
N VAL A 196 -30.83 -4.92 1.66
CA VAL A 196 -31.20 -5.61 0.41
C VAL A 196 -31.53 -7.09 0.66
N ALA A 197 -30.81 -7.77 1.56
CA ALA A 197 -31.02 -9.19 1.84
C ALA A 197 -32.25 -9.47 2.71
N PHE A 198 -32.47 -8.63 3.74
CA PHE A 198 -33.43 -8.95 4.80
C PHE A 198 -34.46 -7.83 5.05
N GLY A 199 -34.34 -6.67 4.42
CA GLY A 199 -35.17 -5.50 4.71
C GLY A 199 -35.08 -5.00 6.17
N SER A 200 -34.07 -5.43 6.92
CA SER A 200 -33.87 -5.20 8.34
C SER A 200 -32.41 -4.96 8.68
N LEU A 201 -32.15 -4.08 9.64
CA LEU A 201 -30.80 -3.79 10.14
C LEU A 201 -30.51 -4.46 11.50
N GLN A 202 -31.21 -5.52 11.84
CA GLN A 202 -31.12 -6.18 13.16
C GLN A 202 -29.69 -6.62 13.53
N PHE A 203 -28.87 -7.08 12.56
CA PHE A 203 -27.50 -7.53 12.80
C PHE A 203 -26.43 -6.47 12.49
N LEU A 204 -26.84 -5.20 12.31
CA LEU A 204 -25.92 -4.14 11.85
C LEU A 204 -24.74 -3.94 12.81
N SER A 205 -24.99 -3.85 14.11
CA SER A 205 -23.93 -3.67 15.11
C SER A 205 -22.93 -4.82 15.09
N GLY A 206 -23.41 -6.06 15.03
CA GLY A 206 -22.56 -7.25 14.96
C GLY A 206 -21.69 -7.28 13.71
N GLN A 207 -22.27 -6.95 12.54
CA GLN A 207 -21.51 -6.90 11.29
C GLN A 207 -20.44 -5.80 11.31
N ILE A 208 -20.77 -4.59 11.75
CA ILE A 208 -19.81 -3.49 11.84
C ILE A 208 -18.68 -3.83 12.83
N ILE A 209 -19.01 -4.32 14.03
CA ILE A 209 -18.01 -4.69 15.03
C ILE A 209 -17.10 -5.78 14.50
N GLY A 210 -17.65 -6.88 13.94
CA GLY A 210 -16.86 -7.98 13.41
C GLY A 210 -15.88 -7.55 12.32
N LYS A 211 -16.31 -6.74 11.35
CA LYS A 211 -15.45 -6.18 10.30
C LYS A 211 -14.41 -5.20 10.88
N ALA A 212 -14.83 -4.30 11.78
CA ALA A 212 -13.95 -3.33 12.41
C ALA A 212 -12.84 -4.01 13.23
N LEU A 213 -13.13 -5.10 13.94
CA LEU A 213 -12.12 -5.89 14.65
C LEU A 213 -11.04 -6.42 13.69
N MET A 214 -11.41 -6.91 12.52
CA MET A 214 -10.46 -7.39 11.53
C MET A 214 -9.63 -6.25 10.91
N VAL A 215 -10.25 -5.10 10.63
CA VAL A 215 -9.54 -3.89 10.18
C VAL A 215 -8.53 -3.45 11.25
N ILE A 216 -8.95 -3.31 12.50
CA ILE A 216 -8.07 -2.89 13.61
C ILE A 216 -6.95 -3.92 13.81
N GLY A 217 -7.26 -5.21 13.81
CA GLY A 217 -6.29 -6.30 13.95
C GLY A 217 -5.24 -6.32 12.83
N SER A 218 -5.57 -5.80 11.65
CA SER A 218 -4.64 -5.70 10.53
C SER A 218 -3.69 -4.49 10.60
N LEU A 219 -4.00 -3.45 11.41
CA LEU A 219 -3.20 -2.22 11.47
C LEU A 219 -1.73 -2.44 11.85
N PRO A 220 -1.36 -3.34 12.78
CA PRO A 220 0.05 -3.65 13.06
C PRO A 220 0.78 -4.18 11.82
N ILE A 221 0.12 -5.03 11.03
CA ILE A 221 0.69 -5.59 9.78
C ILE A 221 0.90 -4.48 8.76
N ILE A 222 -0.07 -3.57 8.62
CA ILE A 222 0.03 -2.40 7.72
C ILE A 222 1.14 -1.45 8.18
N ALA A 223 1.29 -1.23 9.48
CA ALA A 223 2.37 -0.42 10.03
C ALA A 223 3.74 -1.04 9.74
N LEU A 224 3.87 -2.38 9.88
CA LEU A 224 5.08 -3.12 9.56
C LEU A 224 5.40 -3.07 8.05
N LEU A 225 4.39 -3.24 7.19
CA LEU A 225 4.54 -3.09 5.74
C LEU A 225 5.03 -1.69 5.37
N ARG A 226 4.45 -0.65 5.97
CA ARG A 226 4.86 0.72 5.77
C ARG A 226 6.33 0.93 6.17
N TRP A 227 6.72 0.50 7.38
CA TRP A 227 8.08 0.62 7.88
C TRP A 227 9.10 -0.13 6.98
N ARG A 228 8.74 -1.34 6.50
CA ARG A 228 9.54 -2.08 5.54
C ARG A 228 9.70 -1.30 4.23
N ASP A 229 8.61 -0.75 3.69
CA ASP A 229 8.63 0.02 2.45
C ASP A 229 9.52 1.26 2.56
N GLU A 230 9.43 1.99 3.68
CA GLU A 230 10.28 3.15 3.95
C GLU A 230 11.76 2.78 4.03
N ARG A 231 12.11 1.61 4.62
CA ARG A 231 13.49 1.12 4.68
C ARG A 231 14.09 0.74 3.34
N ILE A 232 13.30 0.15 2.46
CA ILE A 232 13.76 -0.29 1.14
C ILE A 232 13.49 0.75 0.04
N GLY A 233 12.99 1.94 0.38
CA GLY A 233 12.72 3.02 -0.56
C GLY A 233 11.55 2.78 -1.50
N LEU A 234 10.62 1.88 -1.17
CA LEU A 234 9.51 1.47 -2.02
C LEU A 234 8.36 2.49 -1.92
N SER A 235 8.17 3.32 -2.95
CA SER A 235 7.05 4.26 -3.03
C SER A 235 5.73 3.55 -3.40
N PRO A 236 4.54 4.07 -2.98
CA PRO A 236 3.25 3.57 -3.46
C PRO A 236 3.07 3.78 -4.97
N ALA A 237 2.27 2.90 -5.61
CA ALA A 237 1.94 2.98 -7.04
C ALA A 237 1.08 4.18 -7.41
#